data_9893432b997f0febb985cb88285b5de3
#
_entry.id   9893432b997f0febb985cb88285b5de3
#
_cell.length_a   1.000
_cell.length_b   1.000
_cell.length_c   1.000
_cell.angle_alpha   90.00
_cell.angle_beta   90.00
_cell.angle_gamma   90.00
#
_symmetry.space_group_name_H-M   'P 1'
#
loop_
_entity.id
_entity.type
_entity.pdbx_description
1 polymer ?
#
loop_
_entity_poly.entity_id
_entity_poly.type
_entity_poly.pdbx_seq_one_letter_code
_entity_poly.pdbx_strand_id
1 'polypeptide(L)'
;LKYRNMGMSNYLKGRFEEAMVHFKRAAYYADKPSQGMIGEMHWKGEGVPINKSEAYAWLDLAAERQYPDLLVIRERYWKGLSEAEREKAVSIGKIIYEKYGDAVAKNRLEIKLRMARMNTTGSRTGFTGSLKIYLAGPGGQAISVDGSQFYQEKYWKPEQYWQWQDTPWVNSPTGKVKTSDLMPVKSKQETDKQK
;
A
#
# COMPACT_ATOMS: atom_id res chain seq x y z
N LEU A 1 -2.91 -5.03 7.25
CA LEU A 1 -2.28 -4.51 8.48
C LEU A 1 -1.13 -5.36 9.00
N LYS A 2 -1.29 -6.69 9.16
CA LYS A 2 -0.24 -7.55 9.75
C LYS A 2 1.13 -7.34 9.08
N TYR A 3 1.20 -7.46 7.76
CA TYR A 3 2.47 -7.33 7.04
C TYR A 3 3.02 -5.89 7.06
N ARG A 4 2.17 -4.86 7.00
CA ARG A 4 2.61 -3.47 7.20
C ARG A 4 3.31 -3.30 8.55
N ASN A 5 2.67 -3.76 9.62
CA ASN A 5 3.22 -3.64 10.98
C ASN A 5 4.53 -4.42 11.15
N MET A 6 4.64 -5.62 10.57
CA MET A 6 5.89 -6.39 10.54
C MET A 6 6.98 -5.67 9.74
N GLY A 7 6.64 -5.11 8.58
CA GLY A 7 7.54 -4.28 7.78
C GLY A 7 8.05 -3.09 8.56
N MET A 8 7.17 -2.32 9.17
CA MET A 8 7.54 -1.15 9.96
C MET A 8 8.39 -1.53 11.19
N SER A 9 8.05 -2.62 11.90
CA SER A 9 8.85 -3.10 13.04
C SER A 9 10.28 -3.48 12.61
N ASN A 10 10.45 -4.14 11.46
CA ASN A 10 11.77 -4.48 10.95
C ASN A 10 12.53 -3.24 10.46
N TYR A 11 11.84 -2.32 9.77
CA TYR A 11 12.43 -1.06 9.31
C TYR A 11 13.00 -0.24 10.46
N LEU A 12 12.23 -0.06 11.54
CA LEU A 12 12.68 0.67 12.74
C LEU A 12 13.86 0.00 13.47
N LYS A 13 14.08 -1.29 13.25
CA LYS A 13 15.22 -2.06 13.79
C LYS A 13 16.42 -2.07 12.84
N GLY A 14 16.36 -1.36 11.71
CA GLY A 14 17.39 -1.37 10.69
C GLY A 14 17.46 -2.65 9.84
N ARG A 15 16.48 -3.55 9.97
CA ARG A 15 16.40 -4.79 9.19
C ARG A 15 15.67 -4.52 7.86
N PHE A 16 16.35 -3.80 6.99
CA PHE A 16 15.71 -3.26 5.79
C PHE A 16 15.31 -4.34 4.77
N GLU A 17 16.09 -5.38 4.59
CA GLU A 17 15.76 -6.46 3.66
C GLU A 17 14.49 -7.19 4.08
N GLU A 18 14.36 -7.54 5.37
CA GLU A 18 13.15 -8.18 5.90
C GLU A 18 11.95 -7.22 5.87
N ALA A 19 12.18 -5.92 6.13
CA ALA A 19 11.15 -4.90 6.01
C ALA A 19 10.59 -4.85 4.58
N MET A 20 11.46 -4.85 3.57
CA MET A 20 11.10 -4.85 2.15
C MET A 20 10.23 -6.06 1.80
N VAL A 21 10.58 -7.26 2.27
CA VAL A 21 9.78 -8.47 2.06
C VAL A 21 8.35 -8.30 2.61
N HIS A 22 8.23 -7.75 3.81
CA HIS A 22 6.93 -7.55 4.43
C HIS A 22 6.12 -6.44 3.77
N PHE A 23 6.74 -5.32 3.39
CA PHE A 23 6.07 -4.26 2.65
C PHE A 23 5.58 -4.74 1.28
N LYS A 24 6.38 -5.53 0.54
CA LYS A 24 5.94 -6.13 -0.74
C LYS A 24 4.75 -7.07 -0.56
N ARG A 25 4.69 -7.83 0.54
CA ARG A 25 3.53 -8.67 0.87
C ARG A 25 2.28 -7.83 1.18
N ALA A 26 2.43 -6.71 1.87
CA ALA A 26 1.31 -5.80 2.14
C ALA A 26 0.86 -5.07 0.86
N ALA A 27 1.81 -4.55 0.07
CA ALA A 27 1.58 -3.87 -1.19
C ALA A 27 0.78 -4.74 -2.19
N TYR A 28 1.00 -6.06 -2.18
CA TYR A 28 0.27 -7.03 -3.00
C TYR A 28 -1.24 -7.03 -2.73
N TYR A 29 -1.67 -6.54 -1.57
CA TYR A 29 -3.05 -6.37 -1.16
C TYR A 29 -3.48 -4.90 -1.09
N ALA A 30 -2.97 -4.06 -1.96
CA ALA A 30 -3.32 -2.65 -2.11
C ALA A 30 -3.03 -1.77 -0.88
N ASP A 31 -2.01 -2.12 -0.08
CA ASP A 31 -1.62 -1.34 1.08
C ASP A 31 -0.77 -0.13 0.69
N LYS A 32 -1.42 1.05 0.52
CA LYS A 32 -0.77 2.27 0.04
C LYS A 32 0.41 2.74 0.91
N PRO A 33 0.33 2.72 2.26
CA PRO A 33 1.49 3.05 3.08
C PRO A 33 2.70 2.16 2.82
N SER A 34 2.49 0.85 2.63
CA SER A 34 3.59 -0.07 2.31
C SER A 34 4.16 0.17 0.91
N GLN A 35 3.32 0.54 -0.06
CA GLN A 35 3.78 0.95 -1.39
C GLN A 35 4.65 2.20 -1.30
N GLY A 36 4.27 3.20 -0.49
CA GLY A 36 5.07 4.38 -0.22
C GLY A 36 6.41 4.05 0.44
N MET A 37 6.42 3.16 1.43
CA MET A 37 7.66 2.71 2.08
C MET A 37 8.62 2.00 1.12
N ILE A 38 8.12 1.18 0.20
CA ILE A 38 8.95 0.55 -0.84
C ILE A 38 9.61 1.64 -1.70
N GLY A 39 8.85 2.66 -2.10
CA GLY A 39 9.40 3.80 -2.85
C GLY A 39 10.50 4.54 -2.08
N GLU A 40 10.27 4.82 -0.80
CA GLU A 40 11.24 5.47 0.08
C GLU A 40 12.54 4.65 0.20
N MET A 41 12.42 3.34 0.39
CA MET A 41 13.56 2.42 0.52
C MET A 41 14.40 2.36 -0.77
N HIS A 42 13.76 2.36 -1.95
CA HIS A 42 14.48 2.45 -3.23
C HIS A 42 15.16 3.81 -3.43
N TRP A 43 14.57 4.89 -2.92
CA TRP A 43 15.17 6.22 -3.00
C TRP A 43 16.41 6.36 -2.14
N LYS A 44 16.37 5.80 -0.93
CA LYS A 44 17.47 5.88 0.04
C LYS A 44 18.52 4.78 -0.11
N GLY A 45 18.20 3.68 -0.78
CA GLY A 45 19.07 2.50 -0.86
C GLY A 45 19.03 1.66 0.42
N GLU A 46 17.90 1.63 1.11
CA GLU A 46 17.73 0.88 2.36
C GLU A 46 17.27 -0.56 2.07
N GLY A 47 18.17 -1.53 2.22
CA GLY A 47 17.95 -2.95 1.95
C GLY A 47 17.84 -3.31 0.46
N VAL A 48 17.99 -2.33 -0.42
CA VAL A 48 18.01 -2.47 -1.88
C VAL A 48 18.94 -1.40 -2.47
N PRO A 49 19.55 -1.61 -3.65
CA PRO A 49 20.29 -0.57 -4.34
C PRO A 49 19.43 0.66 -4.64
N ILE A 50 20.04 1.85 -4.61
CA ILE A 50 19.36 3.10 -4.99
C ILE A 50 18.83 2.97 -6.42
N ASN A 51 17.54 3.20 -6.59
CA ASN A 51 16.88 3.23 -7.89
C ASN A 51 15.78 4.30 -7.89
N LYS A 52 16.12 5.51 -8.26
CA LYS A 52 15.19 6.65 -8.23
C LYS A 52 13.97 6.47 -9.13
N SER A 53 14.16 5.85 -10.30
CA SER A 53 13.04 5.55 -11.22
C SER A 53 12.03 4.58 -10.61
N GLU A 54 12.52 3.52 -9.98
CA GLU A 54 11.65 2.56 -9.29
C GLU A 54 11.02 3.16 -8.04
N ALA A 55 11.77 3.97 -7.29
CA ALA A 55 11.28 4.71 -6.14
C ALA A 55 10.06 5.57 -6.51
N TYR A 56 10.18 6.35 -7.59
CA TYR A 56 9.08 7.16 -8.07
C TYR A 56 7.90 6.31 -8.52
N ALA A 57 8.12 5.24 -9.27
CA ALA A 57 7.06 4.37 -9.76
C ALA A 57 6.23 3.76 -8.61
N TRP A 58 6.87 3.37 -7.51
CA TRP A 58 6.19 2.90 -6.31
C TRP A 58 5.43 4.01 -5.57
N LEU A 59 5.98 5.23 -5.53
CA LEU A 59 5.30 6.38 -4.91
C LEU A 59 4.12 6.86 -5.72
N ASP A 60 4.21 6.85 -7.05
CA ASP A 60 3.11 7.16 -7.94
C ASP A 60 1.95 6.18 -7.74
N LEU A 61 2.25 4.87 -7.68
CA LEU A 61 1.27 3.86 -7.31
C LEU A 61 0.67 4.09 -5.90
N ALA A 62 1.48 4.46 -4.92
CA ALA A 62 0.99 4.76 -3.57
C ALA A 62 0.02 5.95 -3.57
N ALA A 63 0.28 6.94 -4.43
CA ALA A 63 -0.54 8.14 -4.59
C ALA A 63 -1.83 7.92 -5.41
N GLU A 64 -2.10 6.71 -5.94
CA GLU A 64 -3.26 6.37 -6.76
C GLU A 64 -4.60 6.78 -6.11
N ARG A 65 -4.71 6.74 -4.79
CA ARG A 65 -5.90 7.18 -4.03
C ARG A 65 -5.91 8.66 -3.67
N GLN A 66 -4.96 9.43 -4.19
CA GLN A 66 -4.86 10.87 -4.00
C GLN A 66 -4.75 11.33 -2.52
N TYR A 67 -4.13 10.50 -1.67
CA TYR A 67 -3.85 10.93 -0.30
C TYR A 67 -2.87 12.11 -0.30
N PRO A 68 -3.18 13.23 0.38
CA PRO A 68 -2.39 14.46 0.29
C PRO A 68 -0.91 14.26 0.59
N ASP A 69 -0.59 13.51 1.63
CA ASP A 69 0.80 13.27 2.05
C ASP A 69 1.60 12.51 0.99
N LEU A 70 0.99 11.50 0.37
CA LEU A 70 1.63 10.70 -0.68
C LEU A 70 1.79 11.49 -1.98
N LEU A 71 0.85 12.38 -2.30
CA LEU A 71 0.96 13.29 -3.43
C LEU A 71 2.15 14.25 -3.25
N VAL A 72 2.32 14.83 -2.06
CA VAL A 72 3.45 15.73 -1.76
C VAL A 72 4.78 15.02 -1.96
N ILE A 73 4.90 13.79 -1.45
CA ILE A 73 6.13 13.01 -1.57
C ILE A 73 6.39 12.64 -3.04
N ARG A 74 5.37 12.20 -3.77
CA ARG A 74 5.45 11.89 -5.20
C ARG A 74 5.98 13.07 -6.01
N GLU A 75 5.40 14.27 -5.84
CA GLU A 75 5.81 15.47 -6.55
C GLU A 75 7.26 15.87 -6.22
N ARG A 76 7.66 15.73 -4.96
CA ARG A 76 9.05 15.98 -4.55
C ARG A 76 10.02 15.06 -5.28
N TYR A 77 9.70 13.78 -5.37
CA TYR A 77 10.56 12.80 -6.03
C TYR A 77 10.59 13.01 -7.53
N TRP A 78 9.46 13.35 -8.17
CA TRP A 78 9.41 13.69 -9.59
C TRP A 78 10.37 14.83 -9.95
N LYS A 79 10.39 15.88 -9.13
CA LYS A 79 11.31 17.01 -9.31
C LYS A 79 12.79 16.61 -9.18
N GLY A 80 13.09 15.59 -8.40
CA GLY A 80 14.44 15.07 -8.19
C GLY A 80 14.92 14.09 -9.25
N LEU A 81 14.11 13.76 -10.27
CA LEU A 81 14.47 12.87 -11.37
C LEU A 81 14.99 13.65 -12.57
N SER A 82 16.03 13.12 -13.20
CA SER A 82 16.44 13.50 -14.57
C SER A 82 15.39 13.02 -15.59
N GLU A 83 15.45 13.53 -16.81
CA GLU A 83 14.53 13.15 -17.88
C GLU A 83 14.60 11.64 -18.20
N ALA A 84 15.78 11.09 -18.30
CA ALA A 84 15.98 9.66 -18.52
C ALA A 84 15.44 8.80 -17.38
N GLU A 85 15.56 9.26 -16.12
CA GLU A 85 14.97 8.57 -14.97
C GLU A 85 13.45 8.63 -14.99
N ARG A 86 12.85 9.74 -15.47
CA ARG A 86 11.39 9.87 -15.64
C ARG A 86 10.84 8.92 -16.69
N GLU A 87 11.47 8.85 -17.85
CA GLU A 87 11.07 7.89 -18.91
C GLU A 87 11.11 6.43 -18.38
N LYS A 88 12.17 6.10 -17.67
CA LYS A 88 12.32 4.78 -17.04
C LYS A 88 11.29 4.55 -15.95
N ALA A 89 10.97 5.56 -15.14
CA ALA A 89 9.96 5.47 -14.09
C ALA A 89 8.58 5.18 -14.66
N VAL A 90 8.19 5.83 -15.75
CA VAL A 90 6.92 5.57 -16.46
C VAL A 90 6.85 4.13 -16.97
N SER A 91 7.95 3.61 -17.54
CA SER A 91 8.01 2.24 -18.04
C SER A 91 7.89 1.20 -16.91
N ILE A 92 8.60 1.40 -15.80
CA ILE A 92 8.53 0.56 -14.60
C ILE A 92 7.13 0.67 -13.97
N GLY A 93 6.57 1.88 -13.92
CA GLY A 93 5.25 2.16 -13.37
C GLY A 93 4.17 1.28 -13.98
N LYS A 94 4.15 1.12 -15.30
CA LYS A 94 3.17 0.26 -15.99
C LYS A 94 3.17 -1.17 -15.42
N ILE A 95 4.36 -1.76 -15.27
CA ILE A 95 4.52 -3.14 -14.75
C ILE A 95 4.08 -3.22 -13.28
N ILE A 96 4.40 -2.19 -12.48
CA ILE A 96 4.02 -2.13 -11.06
C ILE A 96 2.50 -1.99 -10.94
N TYR A 97 1.86 -1.12 -11.73
CA TYR A 97 0.41 -0.93 -11.73
C TYR A 97 -0.36 -2.19 -12.13
N GLU A 98 0.09 -2.93 -13.14
CA GLU A 98 -0.52 -4.19 -13.55
C GLU A 98 -0.56 -5.22 -12.41
N LYS A 99 0.41 -5.20 -11.52
CA LYS A 99 0.51 -6.17 -10.43
C LYS A 99 -0.04 -5.65 -9.10
N TYR A 100 0.13 -4.38 -8.78
CA TYR A 100 -0.11 -3.82 -7.45
C TYR A 100 -1.14 -2.69 -7.44
N GLY A 101 -1.67 -2.26 -8.58
CA GLY A 101 -2.71 -1.25 -8.70
C GLY A 101 -4.01 -1.67 -8.04
N ASP A 102 -4.81 -0.71 -7.63
CA ASP A 102 -6.07 -0.94 -6.89
C ASP A 102 -7.04 -1.83 -7.67
N ALA A 103 -7.10 -1.69 -8.99
CA ALA A 103 -7.97 -2.51 -9.84
C ALA A 103 -7.76 -4.02 -9.68
N VAL A 104 -6.52 -4.44 -9.38
CA VAL A 104 -6.14 -5.85 -9.22
C VAL A 104 -5.95 -6.20 -7.75
N ALA A 105 -5.24 -5.36 -7.01
CA ALA A 105 -4.82 -5.67 -5.65
C ALA A 105 -5.95 -5.58 -4.62
N LYS A 106 -6.94 -4.68 -4.80
CA LYS A 106 -8.15 -4.65 -3.97
C LYS A 106 -8.93 -5.94 -4.07
N ASN A 107 -9.17 -6.40 -5.29
CA ASN A 107 -9.92 -7.64 -5.52
C ASN A 107 -9.26 -8.86 -4.83
N ARG A 108 -7.93 -8.94 -4.84
CA ARG A 108 -7.20 -10.00 -4.11
C ARG A 108 -7.48 -9.96 -2.60
N LEU A 109 -7.47 -8.77 -2.00
CA LEU A 109 -7.77 -8.63 -0.57
C LEU A 109 -9.22 -8.99 -0.28
N GLU A 110 -10.16 -8.55 -1.10
CA GLU A 110 -11.58 -8.83 -0.94
C GLU A 110 -11.88 -10.32 -0.97
N ILE A 111 -11.26 -11.06 -1.90
CA ILE A 111 -11.34 -12.52 -1.93
C ILE A 111 -10.79 -13.12 -0.63
N LYS A 112 -9.64 -12.63 -0.14
CA LYS A 112 -9.04 -13.11 1.12
C LYS A 112 -9.92 -12.81 2.33
N LEU A 113 -10.52 -11.62 2.41
CA LEU A 113 -11.44 -11.26 3.49
C LEU A 113 -12.68 -12.15 3.48
N ARG A 114 -13.25 -12.38 2.29
CA ARG A 114 -14.40 -13.27 2.11
C ARG A 114 -14.10 -14.70 2.54
N MET A 115 -12.97 -15.26 2.09
CA MET A 115 -12.54 -16.60 2.48
C MET A 115 -12.26 -16.70 3.99
N ALA A 116 -11.60 -15.70 4.57
CA ALA A 116 -11.31 -15.69 5.99
C ALA A 116 -12.58 -15.69 6.82
N ARG A 117 -13.61 -14.92 6.41
CA ARG A 117 -14.92 -14.90 7.07
C ARG A 117 -15.61 -16.26 7.02
N MET A 118 -15.53 -16.97 5.89
CA MET A 118 -16.15 -18.30 5.76
C MET A 118 -15.48 -19.36 6.64
N ASN A 119 -14.19 -19.23 6.87
CA ASN A 119 -13.40 -20.23 7.61
C ASN A 119 -13.43 -20.03 9.14
N THR A 120 -13.92 -18.87 9.64
CA THR A 120 -13.72 -18.49 11.04
C THR A 120 -14.74 -19.07 12.00
N THR A 121 -15.93 -19.44 11.56
CA THR A 121 -17.01 -19.76 12.50
C THR A 121 -17.50 -21.19 12.46
N GLY A 122 -17.07 -22.00 11.50
CA GLY A 122 -17.72 -23.29 11.24
C GLY A 122 -19.23 -23.16 10.96
N SER A 123 -19.75 -21.94 10.95
CA SER A 123 -21.15 -21.59 10.73
C SER A 123 -21.33 -21.10 9.29
N ARG A 124 -22.27 -21.70 8.57
CA ARG A 124 -22.66 -21.26 7.22
C ARG A 124 -23.22 -19.84 7.18
N THR A 125 -23.74 -19.34 8.30
CA THR A 125 -24.40 -18.03 8.40
C THR A 125 -23.46 -16.91 8.87
N GLY A 126 -22.26 -17.25 9.37
CA GLY A 126 -21.30 -16.26 9.89
C GLY A 126 -21.78 -15.59 11.19
N PHE A 127 -22.68 -16.23 11.95
CA PHE A 127 -23.14 -15.71 13.23
C PHE A 127 -22.05 -15.83 14.30
N THR A 128 -21.68 -14.71 14.91
CA THR A 128 -20.58 -14.58 15.88
C THR A 128 -21.06 -14.18 17.28
N GLY A 129 -22.37 -14.09 17.52
CA GLY A 129 -22.97 -13.41 18.65
C GLY A 129 -22.71 -14.02 20.06
N SER A 130 -22.11 -15.19 20.17
CA SER A 130 -21.73 -15.77 21.48
C SER A 130 -20.30 -16.35 21.47
N LEU A 131 -19.50 -16.01 20.48
CA LEU A 131 -18.15 -16.55 20.32
C LEU A 131 -17.15 -15.80 21.22
N LYS A 132 -16.43 -16.54 22.07
CA LYS A 132 -15.28 -16.02 22.77
C LYS A 132 -14.01 -16.45 22.02
N ILE A 133 -13.17 -15.48 21.65
CA ILE A 133 -11.92 -15.73 20.94
C ILE A 133 -10.77 -15.55 21.93
N TYR A 134 -9.94 -16.55 22.01
CA TYR A 134 -8.74 -16.50 22.85
C TYR A 134 -7.54 -16.16 21.98
N LEU A 135 -6.92 -15.01 22.26
CA LEU A 135 -5.69 -14.56 21.59
C LEU A 135 -4.50 -14.81 22.52
N ALA A 136 -3.37 -15.20 21.96
CA ALA A 136 -2.11 -15.23 22.70
C ALA A 136 -1.68 -13.80 23.04
N GLY A 137 -1.70 -13.45 24.31
CA GLY A 137 -1.23 -12.17 24.83
C GLY A 137 0.26 -12.18 25.19
N PRO A 138 0.80 -11.02 25.60
CA PRO A 138 2.16 -10.91 26.11
C PRO A 138 2.37 -11.84 27.31
N GLY A 139 3.49 -12.57 27.33
CA GLY A 139 3.79 -13.51 28.42
C GLY A 139 3.03 -14.84 28.37
N GLY A 140 2.40 -15.19 27.25
CA GLY A 140 1.71 -16.49 27.08
C GLY A 140 0.32 -16.56 27.71
N GLN A 141 -0.21 -15.47 28.24
CA GLN A 141 -1.57 -15.42 28.78
C GLN A 141 -2.59 -15.35 27.63
N ALA A 142 -3.70 -16.08 27.79
CA ALA A 142 -4.82 -16.00 26.84
C ALA A 142 -5.67 -14.77 27.14
N ILE A 143 -5.80 -13.87 26.16
CA ILE A 143 -6.71 -12.71 26.21
C ILE A 143 -8.02 -13.13 25.54
N SER A 144 -9.12 -13.10 26.30
CA SER A 144 -10.46 -13.36 25.76
C SER A 144 -11.02 -12.09 25.15
N VAL A 145 -11.39 -12.15 23.87
CA VAL A 145 -12.07 -11.08 23.14
C VAL A 145 -13.43 -11.57 22.70
N ASP A 146 -14.45 -10.72 22.88
CA ASP A 146 -15.80 -11.02 22.39
C ASP A 146 -15.82 -11.13 20.86
N GLY A 147 -16.48 -12.14 20.32
CA GLY A 147 -16.55 -12.38 18.89
C GLY A 147 -17.13 -11.19 18.12
N SER A 148 -18.07 -10.46 18.69
CA SER A 148 -18.64 -9.27 18.05
C SER A 148 -17.63 -8.14 17.90
N GLN A 149 -16.71 -8.00 18.84
CA GLN A 149 -15.61 -7.02 18.75
C GLN A 149 -14.51 -7.48 17.78
N PHE A 150 -14.17 -8.76 17.79
CA PHE A 150 -13.17 -9.31 16.89
C PHE A 150 -13.64 -9.32 15.44
N TYR A 151 -14.94 -9.62 15.21
CA TYR A 151 -15.54 -9.69 13.88
C TYR A 151 -16.32 -8.41 13.51
N GLN A 152 -15.86 -7.24 13.96
CA GLN A 152 -16.45 -5.98 13.47
C GLN A 152 -16.40 -5.93 11.95
N GLU A 153 -17.50 -5.51 11.34
CA GLU A 153 -17.67 -5.50 9.87
C GLU A 153 -16.55 -4.75 9.13
N LYS A 154 -16.03 -3.68 9.73
CA LYS A 154 -14.90 -2.91 9.19
C LYS A 154 -13.61 -3.71 8.95
N TYR A 155 -13.47 -4.88 9.56
CA TYR A 155 -12.30 -5.75 9.34
C TYR A 155 -12.53 -6.82 8.26
N TRP A 156 -13.78 -7.10 7.90
CA TRP A 156 -14.15 -8.26 7.09
C TRP A 156 -15.01 -7.94 5.87
N LYS A 157 -15.79 -6.84 5.92
CA LYS A 157 -16.52 -6.34 4.75
C LYS A 157 -15.61 -5.44 3.93
N PRO A 158 -15.36 -5.74 2.64
CA PRO A 158 -14.41 -4.99 1.82
C PRO A 158 -14.64 -3.49 1.81
N GLU A 159 -15.87 -3.04 1.59
CA GLU A 159 -16.22 -1.61 1.54
C GLU A 159 -15.88 -0.89 2.84
N GLN A 160 -16.28 -1.46 3.97
CA GLN A 160 -16.00 -0.88 5.28
C GLN A 160 -14.52 -0.96 5.64
N TYR A 161 -13.83 -2.02 5.19
CA TYR A 161 -12.39 -2.16 5.35
C TYR A 161 -11.63 -1.03 4.63
N TRP A 162 -11.99 -0.75 3.38
CA TRP A 162 -11.35 0.33 2.63
C TRP A 162 -11.65 1.69 3.25
N GLN A 163 -12.91 1.98 3.57
CA GLN A 163 -13.29 3.21 4.24
C GLN A 163 -12.51 3.42 5.55
N TRP A 164 -12.39 2.39 6.37
CA TRP A 164 -11.61 2.45 7.61
C TRP A 164 -10.12 2.67 7.35
N GLN A 165 -9.54 2.03 6.33
CA GLN A 165 -8.12 2.21 5.97
C GLN A 165 -7.84 3.60 5.39
N ASP A 166 -8.75 4.15 4.62
CA ASP A 166 -8.57 5.41 3.90
C ASP A 166 -8.82 6.64 4.79
N THR A 167 -9.71 6.53 5.78
CA THR A 167 -10.10 7.66 6.66
C THR A 167 -8.92 8.44 7.28
N PRO A 168 -7.87 7.81 7.85
CA PRO A 168 -6.76 8.56 8.43
C PRO A 168 -5.95 9.36 7.41
N TRP A 169 -5.96 8.95 6.16
CA TRP A 169 -5.18 9.55 5.07
C TRP A 169 -5.92 10.66 4.35
N VAL A 170 -7.24 10.54 4.21
CA VAL A 170 -8.10 11.56 3.59
C VAL A 170 -8.20 12.80 4.47
N ASN A 171 -8.22 12.62 5.79
CA ASN A 171 -8.37 13.70 6.78
C ASN A 171 -7.02 14.16 7.35
N SER A 172 -5.91 13.86 6.69
CA SER A 172 -4.59 14.34 7.11
C SER A 172 -4.55 15.87 7.17
N PRO A 173 -4.04 16.48 8.24
CA PRO A 173 -4.00 17.94 8.41
C PRO A 173 -2.97 18.64 7.51
N THR A 174 -2.24 17.91 6.71
CA THR A 174 -1.28 18.49 5.77
C THR A 174 -1.99 19.19 4.61
N GLY A 175 -1.63 20.44 4.41
CA GLY A 175 -2.26 21.46 3.57
C GLY A 175 -2.70 21.04 2.15
N LYS A 176 -3.40 21.95 1.47
CA LYS A 176 -3.89 21.74 0.09
C LYS A 176 -2.72 21.54 -0.88
N VAL A 177 -2.60 20.37 -1.44
CA VAL A 177 -1.67 20.08 -2.54
C VAL A 177 -2.37 20.44 -3.86
N LYS A 178 -1.78 21.39 -4.59
CA LYS A 178 -2.13 21.59 -6.01
C LYS A 178 -1.28 20.61 -6.81
N THR A 179 -1.90 19.61 -7.41
CA THR A 179 -1.25 18.78 -8.41
C THR A 179 -1.05 19.61 -9.67
N SER A 180 0.16 19.61 -10.22
CA SER A 180 0.39 20.15 -11.56
C SER A 180 -0.31 19.25 -12.59
N ASP A 181 -0.79 19.86 -13.68
CA ASP A 181 -1.36 19.11 -14.79
C ASP A 181 -0.33 18.09 -15.29
N LEU A 182 -0.81 16.87 -15.58
CA LEU A 182 0.03 15.82 -16.18
C LEU A 182 0.52 16.31 -17.53
N MET A 183 1.80 16.65 -17.63
CA MET A 183 2.41 16.92 -18.94
C MET A 183 2.60 15.58 -19.64
N PRO A 184 2.01 15.39 -20.85
CA PRO A 184 2.25 14.20 -21.64
C PRO A 184 3.75 14.13 -21.98
N VAL A 185 4.41 13.02 -21.64
CA VAL A 185 5.77 12.73 -22.06
C VAL A 185 5.72 12.53 -23.57
N LYS A 186 6.31 13.47 -24.34
CA LYS A 186 6.40 13.35 -25.81
C LYS A 186 7.16 12.08 -26.14
N SER A 187 6.53 11.18 -26.87
CA SER A 187 7.23 9.99 -27.38
C SER A 187 8.24 10.43 -28.46
N LYS A 188 9.41 9.78 -28.50
CA LYS A 188 10.48 10.06 -29.48
C LYS A 188 10.03 10.01 -30.96
N GLN A 189 8.85 9.45 -31.25
CA GLN A 189 8.34 9.34 -32.63
C GLN A 189 7.77 10.66 -33.21
N GLU A 190 7.54 11.68 -32.39
CA GLU A 190 7.02 12.96 -32.89
C GLU A 190 8.09 13.97 -33.26
N THR A 191 9.36 13.76 -32.83
CA THR A 191 10.47 14.67 -33.12
C THR A 191 11.14 14.42 -34.48
N ASP A 192 10.96 13.25 -35.09
CA ASP A 192 11.57 12.94 -36.42
C ASP A 192 10.71 13.35 -37.63
N LYS A 193 9.52 13.91 -37.41
CA LYS A 193 8.68 14.40 -38.53
C LYS A 193 8.73 15.89 -38.80
N GLN A 194 9.64 16.63 -38.13
CA GLN A 194 9.84 18.07 -38.34
C GLN A 194 11.27 18.44 -38.70
N LYS A 195 11.99 17.55 -39.40
CA LYS A 195 13.22 17.92 -40.12
C LYS A 195 13.08 17.66 -41.61
#